data_23b3e28af3dc528e114bc806ebd35a20
#
_entry.id   23b3e28af3dc528e114bc806ebd35a20
#
_cell.length_a   1.000
_cell.length_b   1.000
_cell.length_c   1.000
_cell.angle_alpha   90.00
_cell.angle_beta   90.00
_cell.angle_gamma   90.00
#
_symmetry.space_group_name_H-M   'P 1'
#
loop_
_entity.id
_entity.type
_entity.pdbx_description
1 polymer ?
#
loop_
_entity_poly.entity_id
_entity_poly.type
_entity_poly.pdbx_seq_one_letter_code
_entity_poly.pdbx_strand_id
1 'polypeptide(L)'
;MKNKRLVAESLMILCYIFVLYHLSALCRYGGVKRHLLWMLLGLLVFCATLIYLLITDTPKIKNKTAFLVKLMSLIGATVLFTSNIIYSAIPYNGKLAWKIQDLIHSREVTLTHNNVFDTGIEGILDDLTAALNLPEKLYIAEQFTVDFDGTGKISTIEGFLYGKDENDQTRTYLISYNAKKSKKIYVNMDGYASADFDTDSLLSPMIDVLALANWKEQVAEWEQTYDGSTYQLLYLGNRSFEIKDGLVAVSGDSSEIQKLNAGGSVKGYEVSLHMPELDTVTPIRYIANPKYTSLQEQKEQEQTDASTKNSSGIGKCDTDEDGIQYFYLTEQIGWKFKILDAAAGSRFYGLQKTADGGNTWEMINEDPFIGNIGVSEGLIFYDENNGIIGLTCAGQDWSNLYRTTDGGNTFTKIEFPDAATGEFYFDMPRKDKDQLVVLARSEAGDTTGVKYVSTDGGATWNKAGDF
;
A
#
# COMPACT_ATOMS: atom_id res chain seq x y z
N MET A 1 -7.58 46.50 -47.46
CA MET A 1 -6.39 46.38 -46.55
C MET A 1 -6.76 46.35 -45.06
N LYS A 2 -7.73 47.16 -44.55
CA LYS A 2 -8.19 47.15 -43.12
C LYS A 2 -8.65 45.78 -42.64
N ASN A 3 -9.37 44.99 -43.44
CA ASN A 3 -9.89 43.66 -43.06
C ASN A 3 -8.72 42.64 -42.88
N LYS A 4 -7.64 42.72 -43.65
CA LYS A 4 -6.51 41.79 -43.53
C LYS A 4 -5.79 41.91 -42.20
N ARG A 5 -5.60 43.14 -41.69
CA ARG A 5 -4.98 43.37 -40.37
C ARG A 5 -5.88 42.89 -39.25
N LEU A 6 -7.16 43.15 -39.30
CA LEU A 6 -8.11 42.70 -38.29
C LEU A 6 -8.10 41.16 -38.20
N VAL A 7 -8.10 40.48 -39.35
CA VAL A 7 -8.02 39.02 -39.41
C VAL A 7 -6.71 38.52 -38.80
N ALA A 8 -5.55 39.11 -39.11
CA ALA A 8 -4.25 38.73 -38.58
C ALA A 8 -4.18 38.93 -37.05
N GLU A 9 -4.67 40.08 -36.53
CA GLU A 9 -4.72 40.36 -35.09
C GLU A 9 -5.64 39.35 -34.35
N SER A 10 -6.81 39.01 -34.96
CA SER A 10 -7.72 38.00 -34.38
C SER A 10 -7.11 36.61 -34.43
N LEU A 11 -6.46 36.23 -35.51
CA LEU A 11 -5.76 34.95 -35.65
C LEU A 11 -4.63 34.83 -34.59
N MET A 12 -3.88 35.87 -34.34
CA MET A 12 -2.83 35.88 -33.32
C MET A 12 -3.41 35.64 -31.92
N ILE A 13 -4.54 36.26 -31.58
CA ILE A 13 -5.26 36.05 -30.30
C ILE A 13 -5.75 34.60 -30.19
N LEU A 14 -6.35 34.07 -31.27
CA LEU A 14 -6.82 32.69 -31.31
C LEU A 14 -5.67 31.69 -31.14
N CYS A 15 -4.52 31.93 -31.78
CA CYS A 15 -3.32 31.11 -31.60
C CYS A 15 -2.80 31.16 -30.16
N TYR A 16 -2.79 32.34 -29.54
CA TYR A 16 -2.44 32.51 -28.13
C TYR A 16 -3.34 31.68 -27.22
N ILE A 17 -4.67 31.81 -27.37
CA ILE A 17 -5.64 31.03 -26.60
C ILE A 17 -5.48 29.53 -26.84
N PHE A 18 -5.25 29.13 -28.09
CA PHE A 18 -5.02 27.74 -28.47
C PHE A 18 -3.77 27.16 -27.80
N VAL A 19 -2.65 27.90 -27.78
CA VAL A 19 -1.42 27.47 -27.08
C VAL A 19 -1.67 27.34 -25.58
N LEU A 20 -2.31 28.33 -24.95
CA LEU A 20 -2.66 28.27 -23.52
C LEU A 20 -3.58 27.10 -23.18
N TYR A 21 -4.58 26.81 -24.04
CA TYR A 21 -5.45 25.65 -23.88
C TYR A 21 -4.65 24.36 -23.88
N HIS A 22 -3.78 24.15 -24.86
CA HIS A 22 -2.98 22.94 -24.94
C HIS A 22 -1.95 22.85 -23.80
N LEU A 23 -1.39 23.96 -23.34
CA LEU A 23 -0.52 24.00 -22.16
C LEU A 23 -1.27 23.62 -20.88
N SER A 24 -2.45 24.19 -20.68
CA SER A 24 -3.32 23.85 -19.55
C SER A 24 -3.75 22.37 -19.59
N ALA A 25 -4.13 21.86 -20.76
CA ALA A 25 -4.48 20.46 -20.94
C ALA A 25 -3.29 19.51 -20.69
N LEU A 26 -2.10 19.91 -21.12
CA LEU A 26 -0.85 19.18 -20.83
C LEU A 26 -0.59 19.09 -19.32
N CYS A 27 -0.74 20.20 -18.60
CA CYS A 27 -0.56 20.26 -17.14
C CYS A 27 -1.58 19.39 -16.41
N ARG A 28 -2.84 19.35 -16.87
CA ARG A 28 -3.91 18.63 -16.20
C ARG A 28 -3.95 17.13 -16.55
N TYR A 29 -3.82 16.79 -17.83
CA TYR A 29 -4.05 15.43 -18.33
C TYR A 29 -2.79 14.72 -18.82
N GLY A 30 -1.67 15.44 -18.99
CA GLY A 30 -0.46 14.89 -19.61
C GLY A 30 -0.60 14.77 -21.12
N GLY A 31 0.07 13.79 -21.73
CA GLY A 31 0.03 13.58 -23.18
C GLY A 31 1.00 14.47 -23.96
N VAL A 32 2.27 14.54 -23.50
CA VAL A 32 3.33 15.43 -24.03
C VAL A 32 3.41 15.40 -25.55
N LYS A 33 3.50 14.22 -26.18
CA LYS A 33 3.65 14.09 -27.64
C LYS A 33 2.51 14.78 -28.39
N ARG A 34 1.27 14.62 -27.93
CA ARG A 34 0.08 15.20 -28.57
C ARG A 34 0.03 16.73 -28.38
N HIS A 35 0.11 17.19 -27.14
CA HIS A 35 -0.06 18.59 -26.82
C HIS A 35 1.12 19.45 -27.27
N LEU A 36 2.37 18.94 -27.18
CA LEU A 36 3.56 19.64 -27.65
C LEU A 36 3.50 19.93 -29.14
N LEU A 37 3.08 18.96 -29.96
CA LEU A 37 2.93 19.14 -31.41
C LEU A 37 1.97 20.30 -31.74
N TRP A 38 0.80 20.32 -31.11
CA TRP A 38 -0.19 21.37 -31.32
C TRP A 38 0.27 22.74 -30.79
N MET A 39 0.98 22.77 -29.67
CA MET A 39 1.57 24.02 -29.16
C MET A 39 2.62 24.57 -30.11
N LEU A 40 3.50 23.74 -30.67
CA LEU A 40 4.50 24.16 -31.64
C LEU A 40 3.82 24.70 -32.92
N LEU A 41 2.80 24.04 -33.42
CA LEU A 41 2.04 24.51 -34.58
C LEU A 41 1.36 25.86 -34.30
N GLY A 42 0.69 26.00 -33.15
CA GLY A 42 0.07 27.23 -32.71
C GLY A 42 1.07 28.39 -32.55
N LEU A 43 2.25 28.10 -31.98
CA LEU A 43 3.32 29.06 -31.82
C LEU A 43 3.91 29.51 -33.18
N LEU A 44 4.08 28.58 -34.12
CA LEU A 44 4.56 28.85 -35.46
C LEU A 44 3.62 29.81 -36.20
N VAL A 45 2.31 29.55 -36.16
CA VAL A 45 1.29 30.40 -36.77
C VAL A 45 1.24 31.77 -36.07
N PHE A 46 1.37 31.80 -34.72
CA PHE A 46 1.47 33.02 -33.94
C PHE A 46 2.66 33.88 -34.37
N CYS A 47 3.88 33.30 -34.46
CA CYS A 47 5.07 33.98 -34.91
C CYS A 47 4.95 34.51 -36.37
N ALA A 48 4.42 33.68 -37.27
CA ALA A 48 4.17 34.09 -38.65
C ALA A 48 3.21 35.27 -38.77
N THR A 49 2.14 35.28 -38.00
CA THR A 49 1.17 36.40 -37.96
C THR A 49 1.75 37.66 -37.31
N LEU A 50 2.61 37.50 -36.29
CA LEU A 50 3.32 38.59 -35.66
C LEU A 50 4.28 39.25 -36.65
N ILE A 51 5.12 38.47 -37.34
CA ILE A 51 6.05 38.92 -38.38
C ILE A 51 5.28 39.64 -39.48
N TYR A 52 4.18 39.07 -39.97
CA TYR A 52 3.33 39.73 -40.96
C TYR A 52 2.84 41.12 -40.49
N LEU A 53 2.37 41.24 -39.24
CA LEU A 53 1.92 42.51 -38.65
C LEU A 53 3.03 43.56 -38.49
N LEU A 54 4.28 43.09 -38.29
CA LEU A 54 5.46 43.96 -38.14
C LEU A 54 5.98 44.50 -39.51
N ILE A 55 5.95 43.64 -40.54
CA ILE A 55 6.48 43.99 -41.88
C ILE A 55 5.45 44.77 -42.71
N THR A 56 4.15 44.50 -42.55
CA THR A 56 3.11 45.17 -43.34
C THR A 56 2.72 46.52 -42.76
N ASP A 57 2.95 47.56 -43.51
CA ASP A 57 2.55 48.95 -43.17
C ASP A 57 1.04 49.16 -43.36
N THR A 58 0.26 48.46 -42.56
CA THR A 58 -1.22 48.48 -42.59
C THR A 58 -1.77 49.50 -41.59
N PRO A 59 -2.77 50.33 -41.95
CA PRO A 59 -3.28 51.39 -41.10
C PRO A 59 -3.85 50.81 -39.81
N LYS A 60 -3.44 51.31 -38.64
CA LYS A 60 -3.92 50.94 -37.33
C LYS A 60 -5.39 51.32 -37.19
N ILE A 61 -6.25 50.38 -36.74
CA ILE A 61 -7.66 50.64 -36.47
C ILE A 61 -7.75 51.40 -35.14
N LYS A 62 -8.08 52.67 -35.15
CA LYS A 62 -8.27 53.51 -33.95
C LYS A 62 -9.67 53.30 -33.32
N ASN A 63 -10.11 52.05 -33.11
CA ASN A 63 -11.37 51.77 -32.44
C ASN A 63 -11.08 51.29 -30.99
N LYS A 64 -11.36 52.19 -30.02
CA LYS A 64 -11.13 51.94 -28.59
C LYS A 64 -11.91 50.70 -28.08
N THR A 65 -13.15 50.52 -28.58
CA THR A 65 -13.99 49.37 -28.18
C THR A 65 -13.37 48.03 -28.65
N ALA A 66 -12.94 47.98 -29.93
CA ALA A 66 -12.29 46.77 -30.46
C ALA A 66 -10.98 46.45 -29.75
N PHE A 67 -10.19 47.45 -29.36
CA PHE A 67 -8.99 47.27 -28.55
C PHE A 67 -9.30 46.73 -27.17
N LEU A 68 -10.31 47.31 -26.47
CA LEU A 68 -10.73 46.84 -25.16
C LEU A 68 -11.22 45.40 -25.19
N VAL A 69 -12.03 45.01 -26.18
CA VAL A 69 -12.52 43.61 -26.32
C VAL A 69 -11.34 42.65 -26.48
N LYS A 70 -10.36 42.96 -27.32
CA LYS A 70 -9.16 42.13 -27.51
C LYS A 70 -8.34 42.00 -26.23
N LEU A 71 -8.13 43.13 -25.54
CA LEU A 71 -7.37 43.16 -24.28
C LEU A 71 -8.10 42.33 -23.20
N MET A 72 -9.41 42.49 -23.06
CA MET A 72 -10.22 41.71 -22.12
C MET A 72 -10.23 40.21 -22.45
N SER A 73 -10.26 39.84 -23.74
CA SER A 73 -10.15 38.44 -24.17
C SER A 73 -8.79 37.82 -23.81
N LEU A 74 -7.69 38.56 -24.01
CA LEU A 74 -6.35 38.11 -23.62
C LEU A 74 -6.24 37.94 -22.11
N ILE A 75 -6.65 38.97 -21.35
CA ILE A 75 -6.60 38.91 -19.88
C ILE A 75 -7.48 37.77 -19.37
N GLY A 76 -8.73 37.66 -19.84
CA GLY A 76 -9.65 36.61 -19.43
C GLY A 76 -9.11 35.19 -19.72
N ALA A 77 -8.59 34.99 -20.94
CA ALA A 77 -7.97 33.72 -21.30
C ALA A 77 -6.72 33.41 -20.44
N THR A 78 -5.86 34.40 -20.24
CA THR A 78 -4.66 34.23 -19.38
C THR A 78 -5.04 33.86 -17.97
N VAL A 79 -5.98 34.58 -17.34
CA VAL A 79 -6.44 34.29 -15.97
C VAL A 79 -7.04 32.88 -15.89
N LEU A 80 -7.92 32.53 -16.83
CA LEU A 80 -8.60 31.23 -16.84
C LEU A 80 -7.61 30.07 -16.97
N PHE A 81 -6.71 30.13 -17.96
CA PHE A 81 -5.77 29.01 -18.17
C PHE A 81 -4.65 28.96 -17.12
N THR A 82 -4.19 30.13 -16.64
CA THR A 82 -3.20 30.18 -15.54
C THR A 82 -3.80 29.60 -14.26
N SER A 83 -5.04 29.93 -13.93
CA SER A 83 -5.75 29.33 -12.78
C SER A 83 -5.86 27.82 -12.92
N ASN A 84 -6.18 27.30 -14.10
CA ASN A 84 -6.21 25.85 -14.35
C ASN A 84 -4.84 25.21 -14.24
N ILE A 85 -3.77 25.87 -14.67
CA ILE A 85 -2.39 25.37 -14.53
C ILE A 85 -2.00 25.33 -13.05
N ILE A 86 -2.28 26.40 -12.28
CA ILE A 86 -2.03 26.45 -10.84
C ILE A 86 -2.82 25.34 -10.13
N TYR A 87 -4.09 25.18 -10.45
CA TYR A 87 -4.93 24.10 -9.91
C TYR A 87 -4.34 22.71 -10.20
N SER A 88 -3.79 22.52 -11.42
CA SER A 88 -3.15 21.25 -11.80
C SER A 88 -1.81 20.99 -11.08
N ALA A 89 -1.22 21.99 -10.44
CA ALA A 89 -0.01 21.85 -9.62
C ALA A 89 -0.30 21.48 -8.18
N ILE A 90 -1.56 21.56 -7.73
CA ILE A 90 -1.98 21.12 -6.40
C ILE A 90 -2.01 19.56 -6.39
N PRO A 91 -1.53 18.90 -5.32
CA PRO A 91 -1.57 17.45 -5.20
C PRO A 91 -2.94 16.86 -5.57
N TYR A 92 -2.94 15.75 -6.30
CA TYR A 92 -4.09 15.00 -6.82
C TYR A 92 -4.93 15.68 -7.93
N ASN A 93 -4.71 16.95 -8.25
CA ASN A 93 -5.56 17.70 -9.21
C ASN A 93 -5.07 17.66 -10.66
N GLY A 94 -3.89 17.11 -10.95
CA GLY A 94 -3.39 17.01 -12.31
C GLY A 94 -2.02 16.35 -12.46
N LYS A 95 -1.65 16.07 -13.70
CA LYS A 95 -0.34 15.48 -14.04
C LYS A 95 0.85 16.38 -13.69
N LEU A 96 0.64 17.69 -13.65
CA LEU A 96 1.68 18.64 -13.24
C LEU A 96 2.09 18.44 -11.78
N ALA A 97 1.12 18.20 -10.86
CA ALA A 97 1.40 17.92 -9.46
C ALA A 97 2.28 16.67 -9.32
N TRP A 98 1.96 15.59 -10.03
CA TRP A 98 2.79 14.38 -10.05
C TRP A 98 4.21 14.64 -10.55
N LYS A 99 4.36 15.48 -11.59
CA LYS A 99 5.68 15.84 -12.12
C LYS A 99 6.48 16.71 -11.15
N ILE A 100 5.83 17.60 -10.43
CA ILE A 100 6.46 18.42 -9.38
C ILE A 100 6.92 17.52 -8.22
N GLN A 101 6.05 16.61 -7.75
CA GLN A 101 6.41 15.66 -6.70
C GLN A 101 7.57 14.76 -7.13
N ASP A 102 7.51 14.21 -8.34
CA ASP A 102 8.58 13.43 -8.93
C ASP A 102 9.92 14.20 -8.93
N LEU A 103 9.93 15.46 -9.37
CA LEU A 103 11.14 16.29 -9.38
C LEU A 103 11.67 16.63 -7.98
N ILE A 104 10.80 16.75 -6.99
CA ILE A 104 11.18 17.07 -5.61
C ILE A 104 11.73 15.82 -4.91
N HIS A 105 11.04 14.69 -5.06
CA HIS A 105 11.30 13.47 -4.29
C HIS A 105 12.17 12.44 -5.03
N SER A 106 12.34 12.53 -6.36
CA SER A 106 13.18 11.58 -7.07
C SER A 106 14.64 12.00 -7.15
N ARG A 107 15.51 11.02 -7.12
CA ARG A 107 16.95 11.16 -7.36
C ARG A 107 17.41 10.06 -8.30
N GLU A 108 18.44 10.37 -9.08
CA GLU A 108 19.14 9.41 -9.91
C GLU A 108 20.54 9.20 -9.36
N VAL A 109 20.87 7.97 -8.98
CA VAL A 109 22.18 7.59 -8.45
C VAL A 109 22.89 6.72 -9.49
N THR A 110 24.15 7.05 -9.81
CA THR A 110 24.93 6.22 -10.74
C THR A 110 25.31 4.92 -10.06
N LEU A 111 24.97 3.79 -10.66
CA LEU A 111 25.38 2.46 -10.17
C LEU A 111 26.84 2.21 -10.65
N THR A 112 27.78 2.45 -9.78
CA THR A 112 29.22 2.22 -10.01
C THR A 112 29.58 0.77 -9.75
N HIS A 113 29.04 0.21 -8.66
CA HIS A 113 29.21 -1.18 -8.23
C HIS A 113 28.15 -2.06 -8.90
N ASN A 114 28.31 -2.30 -10.19
CA ASN A 114 27.31 -2.97 -11.02
C ASN A 114 27.52 -4.50 -11.14
N ASN A 115 28.35 -5.09 -10.30
CA ASN A 115 28.62 -6.53 -10.26
C ASN A 115 28.53 -7.05 -8.83
N VAL A 116 27.52 -7.90 -8.57
CA VAL A 116 27.29 -8.48 -7.23
C VAL A 116 28.36 -9.47 -6.79
N PHE A 117 29.12 -10.07 -7.73
CA PHE A 117 30.23 -10.97 -7.37
C PHE A 117 31.43 -10.22 -6.83
N ASP A 118 31.65 -8.98 -7.28
CA ASP A 118 32.79 -8.16 -6.89
C ASP A 118 32.53 -7.46 -5.56
N THR A 119 31.35 -6.83 -5.41
CA THR A 119 31.07 -5.92 -4.30
C THR A 119 29.87 -6.32 -3.44
N GLY A 120 29.19 -7.43 -3.76
CA GLY A 120 28.00 -7.84 -3.04
C GLY A 120 26.85 -6.82 -3.17
N ILE A 121 25.91 -6.90 -2.25
CA ILE A 121 24.82 -5.93 -2.08
C ILE A 121 25.34 -4.63 -1.44
N GLU A 122 26.42 -4.72 -0.67
CA GLU A 122 27.09 -3.57 -0.03
C GLU A 122 27.46 -2.50 -1.06
N GLY A 123 28.02 -2.87 -2.21
CA GLY A 123 28.36 -1.91 -3.26
C GLY A 123 27.17 -1.10 -3.77
N ILE A 124 25.97 -1.69 -3.83
CA ILE A 124 24.74 -0.98 -4.18
C ILE A 124 24.41 0.06 -3.09
N LEU A 125 24.51 -0.36 -1.81
CA LEU A 125 24.22 0.52 -0.67
C LEU A 125 25.27 1.64 -0.54
N ASP A 126 26.53 1.37 -0.87
CA ASP A 126 27.61 2.38 -0.90
C ASP A 126 27.32 3.47 -1.94
N ASP A 127 26.93 3.08 -3.17
CA ASP A 127 26.54 4.04 -4.21
C ASP A 127 25.34 4.90 -3.77
N LEU A 128 24.35 4.29 -3.15
CA LEU A 128 23.17 4.98 -2.63
C LEU A 128 23.51 5.90 -1.45
N THR A 129 24.32 5.42 -0.48
CA THR A 129 24.71 6.20 0.70
C THR A 129 25.54 7.41 0.31
N ALA A 130 26.48 7.24 -0.62
CA ALA A 130 27.31 8.35 -1.12
C ALA A 130 26.49 9.47 -1.76
N ALA A 131 25.33 9.14 -2.35
CA ALA A 131 24.51 10.10 -3.05
C ALA A 131 23.35 10.67 -2.20
N LEU A 132 22.83 9.90 -1.24
CA LEU A 132 21.54 10.17 -0.56
C LEU A 132 21.67 10.32 0.96
N ASN A 133 22.84 10.04 1.53
CA ASN A 133 23.04 10.05 2.99
C ASN A 133 22.03 9.12 3.70
N LEU A 134 22.02 7.83 3.33
CA LEU A 134 21.10 6.85 3.87
C LEU A 134 21.24 6.72 5.41
N PRO A 135 20.16 6.40 6.14
CA PRO A 135 20.22 6.04 7.55
C PRO A 135 21.17 4.85 7.81
N GLU A 136 21.82 4.86 8.96
CA GLU A 136 22.71 3.75 9.39
C GLU A 136 21.97 2.42 9.47
N LYS A 137 20.71 2.45 9.96
CA LYS A 137 19.83 1.29 10.03
C LYS A 137 18.75 1.38 8.97
N LEU A 138 18.76 0.45 8.04
CA LEU A 138 17.78 0.31 6.98
C LEU A 138 16.89 -0.91 7.22
N TYR A 139 15.63 -0.74 6.91
CA TYR A 139 14.57 -1.75 6.97
C TYR A 139 13.95 -1.90 5.59
N ILE A 140 13.47 -3.09 5.28
CA ILE A 140 12.68 -3.35 4.07
C ILE A 140 11.19 -3.24 4.39
N ALA A 141 10.40 -2.61 3.51
CA ALA A 141 8.95 -2.56 3.68
C ALA A 141 8.27 -3.90 3.31
N GLU A 142 8.75 -4.56 2.26
CA GLU A 142 8.23 -5.85 1.80
C GLU A 142 9.35 -6.79 1.39
N GLN A 143 10.12 -6.40 0.37
CA GLN A 143 11.19 -7.21 -0.18
C GLN A 143 12.31 -6.35 -0.75
N PHE A 144 13.48 -6.97 -0.92
CA PHE A 144 14.59 -6.41 -1.68
C PHE A 144 15.08 -7.46 -2.68
N THR A 145 15.14 -7.09 -3.96
CA THR A 145 15.52 -8.01 -5.05
C THR A 145 16.63 -7.45 -5.90
N VAL A 146 17.52 -8.33 -6.33
CA VAL A 146 18.58 -8.01 -7.30
C VAL A 146 18.66 -9.11 -8.34
N ASP A 147 18.41 -8.78 -9.60
CA ASP A 147 18.61 -9.67 -10.72
C ASP A 147 19.99 -9.42 -11.36
N PHE A 148 20.65 -10.49 -11.75
CA PHE A 148 21.97 -10.46 -12.36
C PHE A 148 22.17 -11.63 -13.32
N ASP A 149 23.20 -11.57 -14.16
CA ASP A 149 23.60 -12.65 -15.06
C ASP A 149 24.68 -13.57 -14.45
N GLY A 150 25.02 -14.68 -15.11
CA GLY A 150 26.03 -15.62 -14.66
C GLY A 150 27.43 -15.04 -14.41
N THR A 151 27.69 -13.80 -14.86
CA THR A 151 28.94 -13.07 -14.57
C THR A 151 28.83 -12.17 -13.34
N GLY A 152 27.67 -12.13 -12.68
CA GLY A 152 27.37 -11.28 -11.54
C GLY A 152 26.93 -9.86 -11.93
N LYS A 153 26.79 -9.54 -13.21
CA LYS A 153 26.40 -8.21 -13.68
C LYS A 153 24.94 -7.95 -13.41
N ILE A 154 24.66 -6.87 -12.67
CA ILE A 154 23.32 -6.48 -12.25
C ILE A 154 22.48 -6.03 -13.46
N SER A 155 21.28 -6.59 -13.58
CA SER A 155 20.27 -6.24 -14.60
C SER A 155 19.11 -5.44 -14.04
N THR A 156 18.59 -5.78 -12.84
CA THR A 156 17.54 -5.04 -12.13
C THR A 156 17.83 -4.96 -10.63
N ILE A 157 17.32 -3.93 -9.99
CA ILE A 157 17.26 -3.79 -8.52
C ILE A 157 15.89 -3.22 -8.20
N GLU A 158 15.18 -3.84 -7.27
CA GLU A 158 13.92 -3.35 -6.76
C GLU A 158 13.86 -3.49 -5.25
N GLY A 159 13.40 -2.45 -4.56
CA GLY A 159 13.23 -2.48 -3.11
C GLY A 159 12.60 -1.21 -2.59
N PHE A 160 11.91 -1.34 -1.46
CA PHE A 160 11.41 -0.21 -0.71
C PHE A 160 12.03 -0.23 0.68
N LEU A 161 12.97 0.68 0.90
CA LEU A 161 13.72 0.81 2.14
C LEU A 161 13.20 1.96 2.98
N TYR A 162 13.32 1.85 4.29
CA TYR A 162 13.07 2.95 5.22
C TYR A 162 14.05 2.91 6.38
N GLY A 163 14.20 4.04 7.06
CA GLY A 163 15.05 4.19 8.22
C GLY A 163 14.82 5.52 8.90
N LYS A 164 15.47 5.75 10.02
CA LYS A 164 15.44 7.04 10.74
C LYS A 164 16.69 7.82 10.42
N ASP A 165 16.51 9.11 10.05
CA ASP A 165 17.62 10.04 9.85
C ASP A 165 18.18 10.54 11.20
N GLU A 166 19.20 11.39 11.15
CA GLU A 166 19.86 11.97 12.33
C GLU A 166 18.90 12.78 13.23
N ASN A 167 17.74 13.18 12.73
CA ASN A 167 16.69 13.92 13.45
C ASN A 167 15.55 13.01 13.93
N ASP A 168 15.74 11.68 13.90
CA ASP A 168 14.74 10.66 14.23
C ASP A 168 13.49 10.70 13.32
N GLN A 169 13.60 11.31 12.13
CA GLN A 169 12.52 11.36 11.15
C GLN A 169 12.58 10.14 10.25
N THR A 170 11.43 9.52 10.03
CA THR A 170 11.31 8.40 9.10
C THR A 170 11.57 8.88 7.67
N ARG A 171 12.55 8.29 7.02
CA ARG A 171 12.88 8.50 5.61
C ARG A 171 12.61 7.21 4.85
N THR A 172 12.09 7.35 3.65
CA THR A 172 11.76 6.19 2.79
C THR A 172 12.41 6.31 1.43
N TYR A 173 12.75 5.18 0.82
CA TYR A 173 13.51 5.09 -0.42
C TYR A 173 12.94 3.96 -1.28
N LEU A 174 12.10 4.29 -2.25
CA LEU A 174 11.66 3.34 -3.26
C LEU A 174 12.72 3.28 -4.38
N ILE A 175 13.41 2.17 -4.47
CA ILE A 175 14.57 1.95 -5.32
C ILE A 175 14.13 1.14 -6.55
N SER A 176 14.53 1.59 -7.73
CA SER A 176 14.33 0.86 -8.98
C SER A 176 15.50 1.08 -9.93
N TYR A 177 16.07 -0.02 -10.41
CA TYR A 177 17.10 -0.01 -11.44
C TYR A 177 16.75 -1.00 -12.55
N ASN A 178 17.04 -0.63 -13.79
CA ASN A 178 16.93 -1.52 -14.92
C ASN A 178 17.98 -1.16 -15.97
N ALA A 179 18.97 -2.04 -16.14
CA ALA A 179 20.13 -1.84 -17.02
C ALA A 179 19.75 -1.59 -18.48
N LYS A 180 18.58 -2.11 -18.93
CA LYS A 180 18.07 -1.88 -20.29
C LYS A 180 17.55 -0.45 -20.49
N LYS A 181 17.20 0.25 -19.42
CA LYS A 181 16.61 1.59 -19.46
C LYS A 181 17.61 2.70 -19.10
N SER A 182 18.46 2.48 -18.11
CA SER A 182 19.40 3.47 -17.58
C SER A 182 20.58 2.78 -16.89
N LYS A 183 21.70 3.50 -16.81
CA LYS A 183 22.85 3.13 -15.95
C LYS A 183 22.73 3.67 -14.54
N LYS A 184 21.58 4.31 -14.21
CA LYS A 184 21.35 4.94 -12.93
C LYS A 184 20.21 4.25 -12.20
N ILE A 185 20.37 4.14 -10.91
CA ILE A 185 19.31 3.77 -9.99
C ILE A 185 18.37 4.97 -9.85
N TYR A 186 17.08 4.75 -10.04
CA TYR A 186 16.04 5.71 -9.72
C TYR A 186 15.57 5.49 -8.29
N VAL A 187 15.57 6.55 -7.48
CA VAL A 187 15.12 6.53 -6.09
C VAL A 187 14.03 7.56 -5.90
N ASN A 188 12.86 7.12 -5.46
CA ASN A 188 11.79 8.02 -5.02
C ASN A 188 11.78 8.05 -3.49
N MET A 189 11.90 9.24 -2.91
CA MET A 189 12.10 9.47 -1.48
C MET A 189 10.84 9.99 -0.81
N ASP A 190 10.74 9.76 0.50
CA ASP A 190 9.71 10.31 1.38
C ASP A 190 8.26 9.94 0.97
N GLY A 191 8.09 8.77 0.31
CA GLY A 191 6.80 8.14 0.10
C GLY A 191 6.21 7.57 1.40
N TYR A 192 4.92 7.26 1.40
CA TYR A 192 4.29 6.60 2.53
C TYR A 192 4.79 5.15 2.69
N ALA A 193 5.23 4.79 3.89
CA ALA A 193 5.47 3.42 4.30
C ALA A 193 4.85 3.20 5.68
N SER A 194 4.30 2.02 5.91
CA SER A 194 3.96 1.54 7.24
C SER A 194 5.25 1.08 7.93
N ALA A 195 5.95 2.03 8.53
CA ALA A 195 7.25 1.79 9.17
C ALA A 195 7.02 1.35 10.62
N ASP A 196 7.21 0.08 10.90
CA ASP A 196 7.12 -0.51 12.24
C ASP A 196 8.46 -0.57 12.97
N PHE A 197 9.58 -0.46 12.24
CA PHE A 197 10.96 -0.59 12.74
C PHE A 197 11.23 -1.91 13.47
N ASP A 198 10.49 -2.98 13.12
CA ASP A 198 10.73 -4.31 13.63
C ASP A 198 12.10 -4.84 13.14
N THR A 199 12.84 -5.49 14.04
CA THR A 199 14.12 -6.12 13.69
C THR A 199 13.96 -7.19 12.61
N ASP A 200 12.78 -7.82 12.50
CA ASP A 200 12.49 -8.79 11.46
C ASP A 200 12.61 -8.20 10.04
N SER A 201 12.42 -6.88 9.88
CA SER A 201 12.54 -6.16 8.62
C SER A 201 13.92 -5.54 8.34
N LEU A 202 14.94 -5.78 9.19
CA LEU A 202 16.28 -5.23 8.99
C LEU A 202 16.90 -5.71 7.67
N LEU A 203 17.59 -4.81 6.96
CA LEU A 203 18.28 -5.11 5.70
C LEU A 203 19.69 -5.69 5.93
N SER A 204 20.40 -5.26 6.99
CA SER A 204 21.77 -5.69 7.25
C SER A 204 21.97 -7.20 7.31
N PRO A 205 21.05 -8.03 7.85
CA PRO A 205 21.22 -9.47 7.85
C PRO A 205 21.29 -10.10 6.45
N MET A 206 20.76 -9.46 5.41
CA MET A 206 20.96 -9.91 4.03
C MET A 206 22.45 -9.95 3.65
N ILE A 207 23.19 -8.93 4.06
CA ILE A 207 24.63 -8.82 3.79
C ILE A 207 25.37 -9.95 4.50
N ASP A 208 25.07 -10.14 5.80
CA ASP A 208 25.71 -11.18 6.63
C ASP A 208 25.45 -12.58 6.06
N VAL A 209 24.22 -12.88 5.63
CA VAL A 209 23.86 -14.15 4.99
C VAL A 209 24.68 -14.36 3.71
N LEU A 210 24.73 -13.36 2.83
CA LEU A 210 25.43 -13.46 1.55
C LEU A 210 26.96 -13.55 1.71
N ALA A 211 27.51 -12.96 2.77
CA ALA A 211 28.94 -13.06 3.07
C ALA A 211 29.35 -14.48 3.50
N LEU A 212 28.45 -15.24 4.13
CA LEU A 212 28.69 -16.59 4.61
C LEU A 212 28.26 -17.68 3.61
N ALA A 213 27.34 -17.36 2.70
CA ALA A 213 26.76 -18.33 1.78
C ALA A 213 27.64 -18.59 0.55
N ASN A 214 27.58 -19.81 0.04
CA ASN A 214 28.30 -20.24 -1.19
C ASN A 214 27.46 -19.98 -2.46
N TRP A 215 26.71 -18.89 -2.48
CA TRP A 215 25.77 -18.58 -3.57
C TRP A 215 26.47 -18.31 -4.92
N LYS A 216 27.70 -17.81 -4.91
CA LYS A 216 28.46 -17.56 -6.15
C LYS A 216 28.88 -18.88 -6.82
N GLU A 217 29.33 -19.84 -6.03
CA GLU A 217 29.64 -21.20 -6.48
C GLU A 217 28.40 -21.90 -7.02
N GLN A 218 27.25 -21.70 -6.37
CA GLN A 218 25.98 -22.23 -6.82
C GLN A 218 25.54 -21.66 -8.17
N VAL A 219 25.72 -20.37 -8.40
CA VAL A 219 25.49 -19.77 -9.72
C VAL A 219 26.43 -20.36 -10.77
N ALA A 220 27.70 -20.52 -10.43
CA ALA A 220 28.68 -21.11 -11.34
C ALA A 220 28.34 -22.58 -11.70
N GLU A 221 27.76 -23.34 -10.76
CA GLU A 221 27.26 -24.69 -11.01
C GLU A 221 26.04 -24.68 -11.94
N TRP A 222 25.09 -23.78 -11.68
CA TRP A 222 23.89 -23.64 -12.49
C TRP A 222 24.20 -23.15 -13.91
N GLU A 223 25.17 -22.25 -14.10
CA GLU A 223 25.61 -21.78 -15.44
C GLU A 223 26.10 -22.92 -16.33
N GLN A 224 26.67 -23.99 -15.76
CA GLN A 224 27.08 -25.17 -16.54
C GLN A 224 25.89 -25.92 -17.14
N THR A 225 24.70 -25.81 -16.54
CA THR A 225 23.49 -26.51 -16.96
C THR A 225 22.50 -25.56 -17.66
N TYR A 226 22.47 -24.29 -17.27
CA TYR A 226 21.47 -23.29 -17.67
C TYR A 226 22.11 -22.00 -18.20
N ASP A 227 23.06 -22.13 -19.12
CA ASP A 227 23.84 -21.03 -19.72
C ASP A 227 22.98 -19.85 -20.14
N GLY A 228 23.39 -18.62 -19.77
CA GLY A 228 22.71 -17.37 -20.09
C GLY A 228 21.42 -17.08 -19.33
N SER A 229 21.19 -17.78 -18.23
CA SER A 229 20.03 -17.55 -17.37
C SER A 229 20.15 -16.25 -16.55
N THR A 230 19.00 -15.72 -16.11
CA THR A 230 18.94 -14.66 -15.12
C THR A 230 18.84 -15.28 -13.73
N TYR A 231 19.61 -14.75 -12.81
CA TYR A 231 19.61 -15.14 -11.38
C TYR A 231 19.02 -14.00 -10.56
N GLN A 232 18.31 -14.34 -9.50
CA GLN A 232 17.75 -13.35 -8.58
C GLN A 232 18.12 -13.69 -7.13
N LEU A 233 18.58 -12.68 -6.40
CA LEU A 233 18.61 -12.66 -4.95
C LEU A 233 17.32 -12.00 -4.45
N LEU A 234 16.56 -12.72 -3.64
CA LEU A 234 15.34 -12.23 -2.99
C LEU A 234 15.51 -12.27 -1.48
N TYR A 235 15.27 -11.14 -0.83
CA TYR A 235 15.29 -11.00 0.63
C TYR A 235 13.94 -10.49 1.14
N LEU A 236 13.43 -11.13 2.18
CA LEU A 236 12.12 -10.87 2.79
C LEU A 236 12.22 -10.60 4.30
N GLY A 237 13.43 -10.41 4.82
CA GLY A 237 13.66 -10.23 6.25
C GLY A 237 13.67 -11.54 7.04
N ASN A 238 13.40 -11.45 8.33
CA ASN A 238 13.29 -12.59 9.23
C ASN A 238 11.85 -13.12 9.21
N ARG A 239 11.66 -14.32 8.71
CA ARG A 239 10.33 -14.92 8.56
C ARG A 239 10.32 -16.39 8.89
N SER A 240 9.12 -16.90 9.18
CA SER A 240 8.87 -18.34 9.30
C SER A 240 8.47 -18.93 7.96
N PHE A 241 8.99 -20.10 7.64
CA PHE A 241 8.61 -20.86 6.46
C PHE A 241 8.76 -22.37 6.70
N GLU A 242 8.01 -23.17 5.95
CA GLU A 242 8.13 -24.61 5.99
C GLU A 242 9.47 -25.07 5.42
N ILE A 243 10.04 -26.10 6.03
CA ILE A 243 11.27 -26.73 5.52
C ILE A 243 10.92 -27.53 4.27
N LYS A 244 11.52 -27.11 3.16
CA LYS A 244 11.46 -27.75 1.85
C LYS A 244 12.88 -28.00 1.34
N ASP A 245 13.02 -28.73 0.25
CA ASP A 245 14.30 -28.90 -0.43
C ASP A 245 14.94 -27.53 -0.76
N GLY A 246 16.26 -27.50 -0.81
CA GLY A 246 17.03 -26.29 -1.13
C GLY A 246 17.34 -25.37 0.05
N LEU A 247 16.98 -25.72 1.29
CA LEU A 247 17.35 -24.93 2.47
C LEU A 247 18.81 -25.19 2.88
N VAL A 248 19.57 -24.11 3.06
CA VAL A 248 20.96 -24.12 3.53
C VAL A 248 21.10 -23.17 4.72
N ALA A 249 21.40 -23.70 5.90
CA ALA A 249 21.74 -22.88 7.05
C ALA A 249 23.15 -22.32 6.89
N VAL A 250 23.30 -21.00 7.03
CA VAL A 250 24.59 -20.31 7.09
C VAL A 250 24.78 -19.82 8.52
N SER A 251 25.29 -20.67 9.40
CA SER A 251 25.76 -20.29 10.73
C SER A 251 27.26 -20.44 10.77
N GLY A 252 27.94 -19.67 11.64
CA GLY A 252 29.40 -19.71 11.76
C GLY A 252 30.00 -21.06 12.15
N ASP A 253 29.15 -22.06 12.38
CA ASP A 253 29.55 -23.46 12.58
C ASP A 253 28.99 -24.30 11.43
N SER A 254 29.85 -24.48 10.40
CA SER A 254 29.53 -25.25 9.20
C SER A 254 29.26 -26.75 9.46
N SER A 255 29.42 -27.23 10.70
CA SER A 255 29.15 -28.62 11.09
C SER A 255 27.66 -28.93 11.31
N GLU A 256 26.78 -27.91 11.42
CA GLU A 256 25.34 -28.07 11.62
C GLU A 256 24.48 -27.82 10.38
N ILE A 257 25.07 -27.86 9.18
CA ILE A 257 24.25 -27.99 7.94
C ILE A 257 23.70 -29.43 7.91
N GLN A 258 22.98 -29.78 8.93
CA GLN A 258 22.18 -31.00 8.88
C GLN A 258 21.04 -30.72 7.95
N LYS A 259 20.81 -31.62 7.01
CA LYS A 259 19.57 -31.76 6.26
C LYS A 259 18.42 -31.60 7.25
N LEU A 260 17.92 -30.40 7.38
CA LEU A 260 16.71 -30.14 8.17
C LEU A 260 15.66 -31.05 7.58
N ASN A 261 15.27 -32.09 8.31
CA ASN A 261 14.38 -33.11 7.82
C ASN A 261 13.08 -32.46 7.37
N ALA A 262 12.58 -32.85 6.20
CA ALA A 262 11.31 -32.39 5.68
C ALA A 262 10.23 -32.55 6.76
N GLY A 263 9.53 -31.45 7.06
CA GLY A 263 8.42 -31.48 8.01
C GLY A 263 8.68 -30.72 9.32
N GLY A 264 8.69 -29.43 9.27
CA GLY A 264 8.80 -28.48 10.38
C GLY A 264 8.84 -27.08 9.81
N SER A 265 8.85 -26.06 10.65
CA SER A 265 9.10 -24.68 10.25
C SER A 265 10.47 -24.20 10.74
N VAL A 266 11.03 -23.25 10.04
CA VAL A 266 12.22 -22.54 10.45
C VAL A 266 11.94 -21.05 10.39
N LYS A 267 12.37 -20.31 11.42
CA LYS A 267 12.35 -18.84 11.42
C LYS A 267 13.79 -18.33 11.37
N GLY A 268 14.05 -17.35 10.52
CA GLY A 268 15.37 -16.72 10.42
C GLY A 268 15.42 -15.72 9.27
N TYR A 269 16.55 -15.01 9.18
CA TYR A 269 16.82 -14.13 8.04
C TYR A 269 17.20 -14.96 6.83
N GLU A 270 16.37 -14.88 5.77
CA GLU A 270 16.51 -15.72 4.60
C GLU A 270 16.85 -14.92 3.35
N VAL A 271 17.82 -15.35 2.59
CA VAL A 271 18.09 -14.91 1.22
C VAL A 271 17.88 -16.06 0.27
N SER A 272 16.91 -15.96 -0.62
CA SER A 272 16.67 -16.93 -1.68
C SER A 272 17.49 -16.59 -2.92
N LEU A 273 18.22 -17.57 -3.44
CA LEU A 273 18.78 -17.55 -4.80
C LEU A 273 17.91 -18.41 -5.70
N HIS A 274 17.39 -17.85 -6.78
CA HIS A 274 16.59 -18.58 -7.74
C HIS A 274 16.74 -18.05 -9.19
N MET A 275 16.20 -18.78 -10.14
CA MET A 275 16.14 -18.43 -11.55
C MET A 275 14.68 -18.07 -11.90
N PRO A 276 14.32 -16.77 -12.07
CA PRO A 276 12.94 -16.36 -12.29
C PRO A 276 12.28 -16.94 -13.54
N GLU A 277 13.09 -17.34 -14.52
CA GLU A 277 12.60 -17.87 -15.80
C GLU A 277 12.44 -19.40 -15.79
N LEU A 278 12.87 -20.09 -14.71
CA LEU A 278 12.91 -21.56 -14.62
C LEU A 278 12.24 -22.07 -13.33
N ASP A 279 10.91 -22.11 -13.33
CA ASP A 279 10.10 -22.59 -12.20
C ASP A 279 10.38 -24.04 -11.79
N THR A 280 11.04 -24.83 -12.67
CA THR A 280 11.39 -26.22 -12.40
C THR A 280 12.65 -26.39 -11.53
N VAL A 281 13.43 -25.32 -11.37
CA VAL A 281 14.64 -25.33 -10.55
C VAL A 281 14.28 -24.89 -9.14
N THR A 282 14.53 -25.77 -8.18
CA THR A 282 14.27 -25.46 -6.76
C THR A 282 15.15 -24.32 -6.29
N PRO A 283 14.58 -23.21 -5.75
CA PRO A 283 15.38 -22.14 -5.16
C PRO A 283 16.27 -22.63 -4.02
N ILE A 284 17.46 -22.09 -3.93
CA ILE A 284 18.34 -22.31 -2.77
C ILE A 284 18.10 -21.16 -1.79
N ARG A 285 17.83 -21.53 -0.54
CA ARG A 285 17.51 -20.60 0.53
C ARG A 285 18.63 -20.61 1.56
N TYR A 286 19.34 -19.51 1.68
CA TYR A 286 20.39 -19.30 2.66
C TYR A 286 19.79 -18.62 3.88
N ILE A 287 19.94 -19.21 5.05
CA ILE A 287 19.36 -18.72 6.30
C ILE A 287 20.41 -18.55 7.39
N ALA A 288 20.41 -17.38 8.05
CA ALA A 288 21.23 -17.13 9.22
C ALA A 288 20.43 -17.29 10.51
N ASN A 289 21.10 -17.84 11.55
CA ASN A 289 20.54 -18.04 12.88
C ASN A 289 19.17 -18.72 12.88
N PRO A 290 19.02 -19.87 12.21
CA PRO A 290 17.74 -20.54 12.09
C PRO A 290 17.22 -20.99 13.45
N LYS A 291 15.97 -20.67 13.77
CA LYS A 291 15.21 -21.24 14.87
C LYS A 291 14.31 -22.31 14.30
N TYR A 292 14.62 -23.56 14.59
CA TYR A 292 13.87 -24.72 14.11
C TYR A 292 12.73 -25.06 15.06
N THR A 293 11.56 -25.36 14.51
CA THR A 293 10.41 -25.87 15.22
C THR A 293 9.95 -27.15 14.53
N SER A 294 10.02 -28.29 15.21
CA SER A 294 9.62 -29.58 14.67
C SER A 294 8.10 -29.63 14.43
N LEU A 295 7.63 -30.55 13.58
CA LEU A 295 6.19 -30.78 13.38
C LEU A 295 5.46 -31.12 14.68
N GLN A 296 6.15 -31.77 15.61
CA GLN A 296 5.60 -32.15 16.91
C GLN A 296 5.46 -30.91 17.81
N GLU A 297 6.49 -30.07 17.87
CA GLU A 297 6.46 -28.80 18.61
C GLU A 297 5.46 -27.82 18.01
N GLN A 298 5.30 -27.78 16.69
CA GLN A 298 4.25 -26.98 16.04
C GLN A 298 2.87 -27.41 16.49
N LYS A 299 2.58 -28.71 16.49
CA LYS A 299 1.31 -29.24 16.98
C LYS A 299 1.09 -28.99 18.47
N GLU A 300 2.15 -29.10 19.27
CA GLU A 300 2.11 -28.79 20.70
C GLU A 300 1.96 -27.28 20.94
N GLN A 301 2.59 -26.44 20.13
CA GLN A 301 2.46 -24.99 20.17
C GLN A 301 1.09 -24.53 19.68
N GLU A 302 0.57 -25.09 18.58
CA GLU A 302 -0.82 -24.90 18.13
C GLU A 302 -1.83 -25.33 19.20
N GLN A 303 -1.60 -26.43 19.89
CA GLN A 303 -2.44 -26.86 21.02
C GLN A 303 -2.28 -25.97 22.25
N THR A 304 -1.07 -25.51 22.53
CA THR A 304 -0.78 -24.60 23.65
C THR A 304 -1.27 -23.20 23.36
N ASP A 305 -1.10 -22.70 22.15
CA ASP A 305 -1.64 -21.42 21.71
C ASP A 305 -3.15 -21.44 21.63
N ALA A 306 -3.76 -22.54 21.18
CA ALA A 306 -5.20 -22.74 21.27
C ALA A 306 -5.66 -22.77 22.74
N SER A 307 -4.95 -23.42 23.64
CA SER A 307 -5.27 -23.45 25.08
C SER A 307 -4.96 -22.13 25.81
N THR A 308 -3.93 -21.40 25.41
CA THR A 308 -3.56 -20.08 25.97
C THR A 308 -4.44 -18.98 25.42
N LYS A 309 -4.81 -19.01 24.13
CA LYS A 309 -5.80 -18.12 23.53
C LYS A 309 -7.17 -18.30 24.20
N ASN A 310 -7.55 -19.52 24.53
CA ASN A 310 -8.81 -19.82 25.21
C ASN A 310 -8.91 -19.26 26.65
N SER A 311 -7.80 -19.02 27.34
CA SER A 311 -7.84 -18.52 28.73
C SER A 311 -7.75 -17.00 28.87
N SER A 312 -7.24 -16.26 27.87
CA SER A 312 -7.07 -14.81 27.96
C SER A 312 -8.11 -13.99 27.18
N GLY A 313 -8.92 -14.63 26.33
CA GLY A 313 -9.86 -13.97 25.41
C GLY A 313 -11.36 -14.21 25.70
N ILE A 314 -11.73 -14.93 26.80
CA ILE A 314 -13.14 -15.15 27.11
C ILE A 314 -13.85 -13.80 27.40
N GLY A 315 -14.95 -13.57 26.68
CA GLY A 315 -15.76 -12.36 26.83
C GLY A 315 -15.21 -11.13 26.08
N LYS A 316 -14.20 -11.33 25.21
CA LYS A 316 -13.59 -10.24 24.41
C LYS A 316 -13.52 -10.65 22.93
N CYS A 317 -13.83 -9.71 22.04
CA CYS A 317 -13.53 -9.86 20.62
C CYS A 317 -12.02 -9.67 20.41
N ASP A 318 -11.42 -10.60 19.70
CA ASP A 318 -10.00 -10.57 19.34
C ASP A 318 -9.83 -10.82 17.85
N THR A 319 -8.63 -10.62 17.32
CA THR A 319 -8.34 -10.76 15.89
C THR A 319 -7.13 -11.67 15.74
N ASP A 320 -7.23 -12.66 14.85
CA ASP A 320 -6.12 -13.56 14.56
C ASP A 320 -5.11 -12.95 13.59
N GLU A 321 -4.04 -13.68 13.28
CA GLU A 321 -2.95 -13.25 12.40
C GLU A 321 -3.41 -12.99 10.95
N ASP A 322 -4.51 -13.61 10.53
CA ASP A 322 -5.13 -13.42 9.22
C ASP A 322 -6.13 -12.24 9.19
N GLY A 323 -6.28 -11.52 10.32
CA GLY A 323 -7.20 -10.41 10.46
C GLY A 323 -8.66 -10.86 10.60
N ILE A 324 -8.89 -12.10 11.03
CA ILE A 324 -10.22 -12.67 11.29
C ILE A 324 -10.61 -12.43 12.75
N GLN A 325 -11.74 -11.79 12.95
CA GLN A 325 -12.27 -11.55 14.30
C GLN A 325 -13.00 -12.75 14.84
N TYR A 326 -12.76 -13.03 16.11
CA TYR A 326 -13.40 -14.12 16.86
C TYR A 326 -13.74 -13.69 18.28
N PHE A 327 -14.67 -14.43 18.88
CA PHE A 327 -15.13 -14.19 20.25
C PHE A 327 -15.42 -15.53 20.92
N TYR A 328 -14.90 -15.74 22.12
CA TYR A 328 -15.22 -16.89 22.96
C TYR A 328 -16.08 -16.47 24.14
N LEU A 329 -17.27 -17.08 24.25
CA LEU A 329 -18.15 -16.92 25.40
C LEU A 329 -17.68 -17.76 26.59
N THR A 330 -17.20 -18.96 26.29
CA THR A 330 -16.59 -19.92 27.23
C THR A 330 -15.39 -20.57 26.57
N GLU A 331 -14.64 -21.41 27.30
CA GLU A 331 -13.53 -22.19 26.72
C GLU A 331 -13.95 -23.09 25.54
N GLN A 332 -15.21 -23.48 25.48
CA GLN A 332 -15.75 -24.41 24.50
C GLN A 332 -16.55 -23.72 23.39
N ILE A 333 -17.27 -22.63 23.73
CA ILE A 333 -18.23 -21.98 22.84
C ILE A 333 -17.69 -20.67 22.33
N GLY A 334 -17.59 -20.53 21.01
CA GLY A 334 -17.10 -19.33 20.36
C GLY A 334 -17.69 -19.12 18.97
N TRP A 335 -17.49 -17.92 18.46
CA TRP A 335 -17.88 -17.51 17.11
C TRP A 335 -16.71 -16.81 16.42
N LYS A 336 -16.61 -16.97 15.10
CA LYS A 336 -15.67 -16.22 14.28
C LYS A 336 -16.27 -15.88 12.92
N PHE A 337 -15.80 -14.79 12.34
CA PHE A 337 -16.10 -14.51 10.95
C PHE A 337 -15.29 -15.41 10.02
N LYS A 338 -15.86 -15.69 8.85
CA LYS A 338 -15.17 -16.26 7.71
C LYS A 338 -15.35 -15.33 6.54
N ILE A 339 -14.28 -14.89 5.91
CA ILE A 339 -14.35 -14.11 4.68
C ILE A 339 -14.76 -15.06 3.56
N LEU A 340 -15.92 -14.80 2.94
CA LEU A 340 -16.45 -15.57 1.82
C LEU A 340 -16.05 -14.95 0.48
N ASP A 341 -15.95 -13.61 0.43
CA ASP A 341 -15.49 -12.86 -0.75
C ASP A 341 -14.88 -11.53 -0.31
N ALA A 342 -13.99 -10.97 -1.14
CA ALA A 342 -13.34 -9.69 -0.87
C ALA A 342 -13.08 -8.92 -2.18
N ALA A 343 -13.44 -7.64 -2.22
CA ALA A 343 -13.21 -6.75 -3.34
C ALA A 343 -12.99 -5.31 -2.89
N ALA A 344 -11.97 -4.64 -3.45
CA ALA A 344 -11.71 -3.20 -3.28
C ALA A 344 -11.75 -2.70 -1.83
N GLY A 345 -11.18 -3.47 -0.88
CA GLY A 345 -11.13 -3.11 0.54
C GLY A 345 -12.40 -3.47 1.34
N SER A 346 -13.42 -4.05 0.70
CA SER A 346 -14.63 -4.54 1.35
C SER A 346 -14.64 -6.06 1.38
N ARG A 347 -15.29 -6.63 2.38
CA ARG A 347 -15.39 -8.07 2.60
C ARG A 347 -16.84 -8.48 2.73
N PHE A 348 -17.15 -9.69 2.28
CA PHE A 348 -18.40 -10.39 2.54
C PHE A 348 -18.10 -11.52 3.53
N TYR A 349 -18.84 -11.54 4.62
CA TYR A 349 -18.57 -12.44 5.74
C TYR A 349 -19.63 -13.51 5.88
N GLY A 350 -19.21 -14.71 6.29
CA GLY A 350 -20.03 -15.69 6.95
C GLY A 350 -19.70 -15.75 8.44
N LEU A 351 -20.58 -16.34 9.25
CA LEU A 351 -20.37 -16.56 10.68
C LEU A 351 -20.27 -18.07 10.96
N GLN A 352 -19.21 -18.44 11.64
CA GLN A 352 -18.97 -19.80 12.12
C GLN A 352 -19.09 -19.86 13.65
N LYS A 353 -19.52 -21.00 14.17
CA LYS A 353 -19.59 -21.31 15.61
C LYS A 353 -18.76 -22.55 15.93
N THR A 354 -18.15 -22.55 17.10
CA THR A 354 -17.52 -23.74 17.70
C THR A 354 -18.21 -24.09 19.01
N ALA A 355 -18.22 -25.37 19.33
CA ALA A 355 -18.70 -25.94 20.62
C ALA A 355 -17.60 -26.79 21.29
N ASP A 356 -16.40 -26.81 20.73
CA ASP A 356 -15.29 -27.67 21.17
C ASP A 356 -13.97 -26.90 21.35
N GLY A 357 -14.07 -25.59 21.65
CA GLY A 357 -12.92 -24.73 21.89
C GLY A 357 -12.13 -24.36 20.63
N GLY A 358 -12.77 -24.42 19.44
CA GLY A 358 -12.16 -24.05 18.18
C GLY A 358 -11.51 -25.21 17.41
N ASN A 359 -11.62 -26.46 17.92
CA ASN A 359 -11.12 -27.63 17.19
C ASN A 359 -11.92 -27.87 15.91
N THR A 360 -13.23 -27.63 15.95
CA THR A 360 -14.08 -27.60 14.76
C THR A 360 -14.94 -26.36 14.70
N TRP A 361 -15.20 -25.90 13.45
CA TRP A 361 -16.01 -24.71 13.19
C TRP A 361 -17.10 -25.03 12.19
N GLU A 362 -18.35 -24.79 12.58
CA GLU A 362 -19.52 -24.97 11.73
C GLU A 362 -20.00 -23.63 11.19
N MET A 363 -20.27 -23.56 9.89
CA MET A 363 -20.91 -22.40 9.29
C MET A 363 -22.38 -22.35 9.71
N ILE A 364 -22.75 -21.33 10.48
CA ILE A 364 -24.13 -21.17 11.00
C ILE A 364 -24.88 -20.06 10.26
N ASN A 365 -24.19 -19.13 9.60
CA ASN A 365 -24.82 -18.08 8.82
C ASN A 365 -23.86 -17.65 7.69
N GLU A 366 -24.33 -17.71 6.44
CA GLU A 366 -23.54 -17.31 5.26
C GLU A 366 -23.64 -15.81 4.95
N ASP A 367 -24.58 -15.07 5.58
CA ASP A 367 -24.80 -13.64 5.39
C ASP A 367 -25.27 -12.95 6.69
N PRO A 368 -24.42 -12.84 7.71
CA PRO A 368 -24.78 -12.26 9.00
C PRO A 368 -25.06 -10.75 8.94
N PHE A 369 -24.63 -10.06 7.88
CA PHE A 369 -24.83 -8.63 7.67
C PHE A 369 -25.95 -8.28 6.68
N ILE A 370 -26.76 -9.27 6.30
CA ILE A 370 -28.00 -9.10 5.50
C ILE A 370 -27.70 -8.38 4.17
N GLY A 371 -26.78 -8.95 3.40
CA GLY A 371 -26.35 -8.42 2.08
C GLY A 371 -25.41 -7.22 2.10
N ASN A 372 -25.04 -6.70 3.28
CA ASN A 372 -24.12 -5.59 3.36
C ASN A 372 -22.66 -6.07 3.34
N ILE A 373 -21.81 -5.31 2.65
CA ILE A 373 -20.37 -5.53 2.53
C ILE A 373 -19.61 -4.40 3.21
N GLY A 374 -18.43 -4.69 3.74
CA GLY A 374 -17.61 -3.69 4.42
C GLY A 374 -16.46 -4.30 5.20
N VAL A 375 -16.09 -3.64 6.29
CA VAL A 375 -15.09 -4.12 7.25
C VAL A 375 -15.79 -4.36 8.58
N SER A 376 -15.63 -5.56 9.16
CA SER A 376 -16.26 -5.88 10.44
C SER A 376 -15.60 -5.09 11.58
N GLU A 377 -16.44 -4.54 12.47
CA GLU A 377 -16.00 -3.80 13.66
C GLU A 377 -15.83 -4.75 14.88
N GLY A 378 -16.39 -5.92 14.80
CA GLY A 378 -16.30 -6.94 15.83
C GLY A 378 -17.56 -7.77 16.00
N LEU A 379 -17.46 -8.69 16.95
CA LEU A 379 -18.57 -9.51 17.40
C LEU A 379 -18.50 -9.72 18.92
N ILE A 380 -19.66 -9.75 19.57
CA ILE A 380 -19.78 -9.97 21.01
C ILE A 380 -21.04 -10.79 21.27
N PHE A 381 -20.93 -11.81 22.10
CA PHE A 381 -22.05 -12.61 22.57
C PHE A 381 -22.17 -12.53 24.08
N TYR A 382 -23.37 -12.31 24.58
CA TYR A 382 -23.64 -12.15 26.00
C TYR A 382 -24.06 -13.48 26.65
N ASP A 383 -24.63 -14.38 25.83
CA ASP A 383 -24.94 -15.76 26.10
C ASP A 383 -24.96 -16.55 24.77
N GLU A 384 -25.33 -17.82 24.81
CA GLU A 384 -25.31 -18.70 23.62
C GLU A 384 -26.29 -18.29 22.52
N ASN A 385 -27.29 -17.45 22.84
CA ASN A 385 -28.31 -17.01 21.90
C ASN A 385 -28.21 -15.54 21.53
N ASN A 386 -27.77 -14.69 22.45
CA ASN A 386 -27.81 -13.25 22.30
C ASN A 386 -26.43 -12.68 21.98
N GLY A 387 -26.31 -11.98 20.84
CA GLY A 387 -25.07 -11.35 20.41
C GLY A 387 -25.31 -10.12 19.53
N ILE A 388 -24.25 -9.34 19.35
CA ILE A 388 -24.23 -8.16 18.45
C ILE A 388 -22.96 -8.23 17.61
N ILE A 389 -23.08 -7.91 16.32
CA ILE A 389 -21.97 -7.77 15.37
C ILE A 389 -22.01 -6.39 14.75
N GLY A 390 -20.86 -5.86 14.33
CA GLY A 390 -20.72 -4.54 13.74
C GLY A 390 -20.05 -4.58 12.37
N LEU A 391 -20.47 -3.69 11.47
CA LEU A 391 -19.90 -3.54 10.13
C LEU A 391 -19.78 -2.07 9.77
N THR A 392 -18.57 -1.59 9.43
CA THR A 392 -18.38 -0.35 8.69
C THR A 392 -18.69 -0.58 7.23
N CYS A 393 -19.63 0.16 6.69
CA CYS A 393 -20.11 -0.04 5.32
C CYS A 393 -19.06 0.39 4.29
N ALA A 394 -19.00 -0.33 3.18
CA ALA A 394 -18.04 -0.10 2.12
C ALA A 394 -18.07 1.33 1.58
N GLY A 395 -16.92 2.02 1.61
CA GLY A 395 -16.77 3.38 1.09
C GLY A 395 -17.50 4.46 1.89
N GLN A 396 -17.89 4.17 3.13
CA GLN A 396 -18.59 5.06 4.04
C GLN A 396 -17.81 5.22 5.35
N ASP A 397 -18.02 6.35 6.03
CA ASP A 397 -17.44 6.64 7.35
C ASP A 397 -18.42 6.31 8.50
N TRP A 398 -19.44 5.51 8.22
CA TRP A 398 -20.46 5.11 9.17
C TRP A 398 -20.59 3.58 9.27
N SER A 399 -21.06 3.10 10.41
CA SER A 399 -21.21 1.67 10.70
C SER A 399 -22.66 1.30 11.05
N ASN A 400 -22.96 0.00 10.96
CA ASN A 400 -24.22 -0.58 11.40
C ASN A 400 -23.94 -1.67 12.44
N LEU A 401 -24.84 -1.78 13.40
CA LEU A 401 -24.86 -2.88 14.34
C LEU A 401 -26.03 -3.82 14.04
N TYR A 402 -25.81 -5.13 14.23
CA TYR A 402 -26.79 -6.16 13.97
C TYR A 402 -26.88 -7.07 15.19
N ARG A 403 -28.11 -7.44 15.59
CA ARG A 403 -28.40 -8.25 16.77
C ARG A 403 -28.93 -9.62 16.38
N THR A 404 -28.46 -10.65 17.08
CA THR A 404 -29.01 -11.99 17.05
C THR A 404 -29.67 -12.38 18.39
N THR A 405 -30.65 -13.25 18.35
CA THR A 405 -31.31 -13.88 19.53
C THR A 405 -31.38 -15.40 19.40
N ASP A 406 -30.73 -15.97 18.42
CA ASP A 406 -30.73 -17.39 18.08
C ASP A 406 -29.32 -17.96 17.87
N GLY A 407 -28.35 -17.33 18.53
CA GLY A 407 -26.95 -17.79 18.52
C GLY A 407 -26.18 -17.49 17.25
N GLY A 408 -26.67 -16.56 16.39
CA GLY A 408 -26.05 -16.14 15.16
C GLY A 408 -26.66 -16.77 13.90
N ASN A 409 -27.73 -17.57 14.02
CA ASN A 409 -28.41 -18.13 12.85
C ASN A 409 -29.11 -17.03 12.04
N THR A 410 -29.70 -16.04 12.71
CA THR A 410 -30.30 -14.85 12.07
C THR A 410 -29.87 -13.56 12.75
N PHE A 411 -29.87 -12.49 11.99
CA PHE A 411 -29.56 -11.15 12.49
C PHE A 411 -30.62 -10.14 12.06
N THR A 412 -30.81 -9.11 12.88
CA THR A 412 -31.61 -7.95 12.57
C THR A 412 -30.79 -6.69 12.80
N LYS A 413 -30.87 -5.72 11.88
CA LYS A 413 -30.22 -4.42 12.06
C LYS A 413 -30.79 -3.70 13.28
N ILE A 414 -29.93 -3.13 14.11
CA ILE A 414 -30.32 -2.33 15.26
C ILE A 414 -30.66 -0.92 14.78
N GLU A 415 -31.86 -0.45 15.18
CA GLU A 415 -32.30 0.92 14.93
C GLU A 415 -32.14 1.72 16.23
N PHE A 416 -31.47 2.87 16.12
CA PHE A 416 -31.30 3.81 17.24
C PHE A 416 -32.31 4.94 17.13
N PRO A 417 -32.96 5.36 18.23
CA PRO A 417 -33.87 6.50 18.21
C PRO A 417 -33.09 7.77 17.85
N ASP A 418 -33.72 8.65 17.06
CA ASP A 418 -33.17 9.91 16.58
C ASP A 418 -31.92 9.82 15.68
N ALA A 419 -31.44 8.62 15.35
CA ALA A 419 -30.38 8.39 14.37
C ALA A 419 -30.90 8.41 12.91
N ALA A 420 -32.20 8.57 12.71
CA ALA A 420 -32.88 8.44 11.42
C ALA A 420 -32.48 9.51 10.36
N THR A 421 -31.66 10.49 10.70
CA THR A 421 -31.26 11.57 9.80
C THR A 421 -29.73 11.74 9.66
N GLY A 422 -28.94 10.89 10.31
CA GLY A 422 -27.47 10.98 10.31
C GLY A 422 -26.82 9.63 10.03
N GLU A 423 -25.72 9.68 9.31
CA GLU A 423 -24.79 8.61 9.17
C GLU A 423 -23.86 8.68 10.38
N PHE A 424 -23.89 7.66 11.26
CA PHE A 424 -23.09 7.60 12.46
C PHE A 424 -22.16 6.39 12.43
N TYR A 425 -20.98 6.57 13.00
CA TYR A 425 -20.10 5.46 13.38
C TYR A 425 -20.50 4.98 14.78
N PHE A 426 -20.96 3.75 14.90
CA PHE A 426 -21.33 3.12 16.18
C PHE A 426 -20.19 2.25 16.65
N ASP A 427 -19.66 2.55 17.85
CA ASP A 427 -18.69 1.68 18.51
C ASP A 427 -19.37 0.34 18.88
N MET A 428 -18.61 -0.74 18.97
CA MET A 428 -19.12 -2.00 19.48
C MET A 428 -19.67 -1.85 20.91
N PRO A 429 -20.80 -2.48 21.23
CA PRO A 429 -21.42 -2.38 22.56
C PRO A 429 -20.49 -2.83 23.68
N ARG A 430 -20.49 -2.10 24.76
CA ARG A 430 -19.81 -2.49 26.00
C ARG A 430 -20.82 -2.66 27.13
N LYS A 431 -20.56 -3.64 28.00
CA LYS A 431 -21.37 -3.85 29.20
C LYS A 431 -20.94 -2.86 30.29
N ASP A 432 -21.91 -2.11 30.83
CA ASP A 432 -21.73 -1.24 31.99
C ASP A 432 -22.78 -1.63 33.03
N LYS A 433 -22.36 -2.40 34.05
CA LYS A 433 -23.25 -3.03 35.05
C LYS A 433 -24.30 -3.92 34.36
N ASP A 434 -25.57 -3.57 34.50
CA ASP A 434 -26.72 -4.33 33.97
C ASP A 434 -27.24 -3.77 32.62
N GLN A 435 -26.50 -2.86 32.00
CA GLN A 435 -26.89 -2.23 30.73
C GLN A 435 -25.79 -2.38 29.67
N LEU A 436 -26.21 -2.31 28.42
CA LEU A 436 -25.30 -2.17 27.28
C LEU A 436 -25.20 -0.69 26.91
N VAL A 437 -24.01 -0.27 26.53
CA VAL A 437 -23.70 1.10 26.12
C VAL A 437 -23.09 1.09 24.73
N VAL A 438 -23.62 1.94 23.85
CA VAL A 438 -23.06 2.23 22.51
C VAL A 438 -22.77 3.72 22.43
N LEU A 439 -21.61 4.05 21.87
CA LEU A 439 -21.27 5.41 21.54
C LEU A 439 -21.42 5.59 20.00
N ALA A 440 -22.20 6.58 19.62
CA ALA A 440 -22.39 6.97 18.22
C ALA A 440 -21.62 8.28 17.96
N ARG A 441 -20.76 8.28 16.96
CA ARG A 441 -19.86 9.37 16.58
C ARG A 441 -20.17 9.85 15.18
N SER A 442 -19.73 11.06 14.82
CA SER A 442 -19.84 11.53 13.42
C SER A 442 -18.89 10.77 12.50
N GLU A 443 -17.69 10.45 13.02
CA GLU A 443 -16.64 9.68 12.33
C GLU A 443 -15.95 8.74 13.32
N ALA A 444 -15.26 7.73 12.80
CA ALA A 444 -14.44 6.84 13.62
C ALA A 444 -13.33 7.62 14.35
N GLY A 445 -13.28 7.48 15.69
CA GLY A 445 -12.25 8.13 16.51
C GLY A 445 -12.60 9.51 17.04
N ASP A 446 -13.75 10.09 16.71
CA ASP A 446 -14.22 11.33 17.33
C ASP A 446 -14.32 11.21 18.86
N THR A 447 -13.95 12.26 19.57
CA THR A 447 -13.97 12.28 21.04
C THR A 447 -15.32 12.70 21.62
N THR A 448 -16.25 13.13 20.76
CA THR A 448 -17.59 13.56 21.12
C THR A 448 -18.64 12.80 20.32
N GLY A 449 -19.84 12.70 20.84
CA GLY A 449 -20.93 11.99 20.16
C GLY A 449 -22.14 11.78 21.04
N VAL A 450 -22.97 10.82 20.68
CA VAL A 450 -24.21 10.49 21.38
C VAL A 450 -24.06 9.11 22.07
N LYS A 451 -24.42 9.05 23.33
CA LYS A 451 -24.44 7.83 24.12
C LYS A 451 -25.84 7.21 24.09
N TYR A 452 -25.92 5.93 23.70
CA TYR A 452 -27.12 5.12 23.79
C TYR A 452 -26.96 4.03 24.85
N VAL A 453 -28.06 3.69 25.52
CA VAL A 453 -28.11 2.61 26.52
C VAL A 453 -29.26 1.66 26.23
N SER A 454 -29.05 0.40 26.54
CA SER A 454 -30.06 -0.66 26.48
C SER A 454 -30.04 -1.45 27.79
N THR A 455 -31.21 -1.74 28.35
CA THR A 455 -31.41 -2.57 29.56
C THR A 455 -32.07 -3.90 29.27
N ASP A 456 -32.34 -4.21 28.00
CA ASP A 456 -33.03 -5.41 27.54
C ASP A 456 -32.17 -6.25 26.57
N GLY A 457 -30.86 -6.24 26.75
CA GLY A 457 -29.93 -7.03 25.95
C GLY A 457 -29.79 -6.54 24.50
N GLY A 458 -29.95 -5.22 24.28
CA GLY A 458 -29.80 -4.62 22.95
C GLY A 458 -31.05 -4.71 22.08
N ALA A 459 -32.23 -5.07 22.64
CA ALA A 459 -33.47 -5.10 21.89
C ALA A 459 -34.00 -3.68 21.62
N THR A 460 -33.92 -2.81 22.63
CA THR A 460 -34.26 -1.39 22.50
C THR A 460 -33.14 -0.50 23.04
N TRP A 461 -32.99 0.66 22.43
CA TRP A 461 -31.95 1.63 22.78
C TRP A 461 -32.57 2.98 23.10
N ASN A 462 -32.07 3.64 24.13
CA ASN A 462 -32.49 4.98 24.53
C ASN A 462 -31.29 5.92 24.54
N LYS A 463 -31.51 7.13 24.05
CA LYS A 463 -30.49 8.20 24.13
C LYS A 463 -30.27 8.56 25.59
N ALA A 464 -29.01 8.47 26.07
CA ALA A 464 -28.64 8.75 27.45
C ALA A 464 -27.87 10.07 27.62
N GLY A 465 -27.66 10.81 26.54
CA GLY A 465 -26.96 12.10 26.51
C GLY A 465 -25.84 12.13 25.48
N ASP A 466 -25.13 13.23 25.47
CA ASP A 466 -23.93 13.43 24.66
C ASP A 466 -22.68 13.17 25.53
N PHE A 467 -21.53 12.89 24.91
CA PHE A 467 -20.28 12.63 25.61
C PHE A 467 -19.12 13.40 24.99
#